data_0dc767bb72314903fd4e088b3631c5bc
#
_entry.id   0dc767bb72314903fd4e088b3631c5bc
#
_cell.length_a   1.000
_cell.length_b   1.000
_cell.length_c   1.000
_cell.angle_alpha   90.00
_cell.angle_beta   90.00
_cell.angle_gamma   90.00
#
_symmetry.space_group_name_H-M   'P 1'
#
loop_
_entity.id
_entity.type
_entity.pdbx_description
1 polymer ?
#
loop_
_entity_poly.entity_id
_entity_poly.type
_entity_poly.pdbx_seq_one_letter_code
_entity_poly.pdbx_strand_id
1 'polypeptide(L)'
;MHYATRAGQAAAAKLLVTKGANVHAKNNESVTPLHYSASGGHRAIVALLIAKGARVNEKDADGLTPLHRAARGGHRDTAALLIGNGAEVNAKNSAGLTPLELADENAAELLRKHGGKSAVKLGALSDDAANGNIEAVNQHLTAGTDVDGKDDLGRTPLYRAAYNGHMGIAELLISRGAELSVRDENGWTPLHGAAYRGHHEIVAALIAKKAEVNAKDVDGDTPLDWAKNKPEIAALLRKNGGKRGEELKAAGE
;
A
#
# COMPACT_ATOMS: atom_id res chain seq x y z
N MET A 1 9.38 9.66 37.08
CA MET A 1 9.40 10.25 35.71
C MET A 1 8.24 9.73 34.86
N HIS A 2 8.07 8.43 34.64
CA HIS A 2 7.00 7.84 33.80
C HIS A 2 5.59 8.35 34.14
N TYR A 3 5.24 8.41 35.43
CA TYR A 3 3.92 8.92 35.85
C TYR A 3 3.73 10.39 35.44
N ALA A 4 4.71 11.26 35.75
CA ALA A 4 4.61 12.68 35.42
C ALA A 4 4.51 12.94 33.90
N THR A 5 5.25 12.16 33.09
CA THR A 5 5.23 12.28 31.62
C THR A 5 3.95 11.72 31.02
N ARG A 6 3.38 10.64 31.57
CA ARG A 6 2.10 10.06 31.15
C ARG A 6 0.93 10.99 31.47
N ALA A 7 0.96 11.62 32.65
CA ALA A 7 -0.10 12.52 33.11
C ALA A 7 0.05 13.96 32.58
N GLY A 8 1.04 14.26 31.72
CA GLY A 8 1.25 15.60 31.17
C GLY A 8 1.69 16.66 32.20
N GLN A 9 2.19 16.25 33.35
CA GLN A 9 2.57 17.16 34.43
C GLN A 9 3.94 17.82 34.17
N ALA A 10 3.95 18.87 33.34
CA ALA A 10 5.17 19.50 32.88
C ALA A 10 6.04 20.06 34.02
N ALA A 11 5.44 20.67 35.05
CA ALA A 11 6.16 21.18 36.21
C ALA A 11 6.84 20.06 37.00
N ALA A 12 6.13 18.97 37.24
CA ALA A 12 6.70 17.80 37.93
C ALA A 12 7.80 17.13 37.10
N ALA A 13 7.59 16.97 35.77
CA ALA A 13 8.61 16.45 34.88
C ALA A 13 9.88 17.32 34.89
N LYS A 14 9.74 18.65 34.83
CA LYS A 14 10.86 19.61 34.90
C LYS A 14 11.60 19.48 36.23
N LEU A 15 10.89 19.43 37.34
CA LEU A 15 11.49 19.27 38.67
C LEU A 15 12.27 17.96 38.78
N LEU A 16 11.68 16.83 38.35
CA LEU A 16 12.33 15.53 38.40
C LEU A 16 13.61 15.51 37.55
N VAL A 17 13.59 16.11 36.37
CA VAL A 17 14.78 16.22 35.50
C VAL A 17 15.86 17.08 36.17
N THR A 18 15.48 18.20 36.77
CA THR A 18 16.41 19.07 37.50
C THR A 18 17.06 18.36 38.70
N LYS A 19 16.33 17.43 39.31
CA LYS A 19 16.82 16.58 40.40
C LYS A 19 17.60 15.33 39.94
N GLY A 20 17.93 15.24 38.65
CA GLY A 20 18.76 14.17 38.12
C GLY A 20 17.98 12.88 37.77
N ALA A 21 16.66 12.95 37.62
CA ALA A 21 15.90 11.76 37.21
C ALA A 21 16.34 11.28 35.82
N ASN A 22 16.57 9.97 35.70
CA ASN A 22 17.00 9.36 34.44
C ASN A 22 15.92 9.50 33.35
N VAL A 23 16.23 10.25 32.29
CA VAL A 23 15.35 10.47 31.14
C VAL A 23 15.26 9.24 30.21
N HIS A 24 16.20 8.28 30.36
CA HIS A 24 16.26 7.03 29.61
C HIS A 24 15.65 5.83 30.38
N ALA A 25 15.10 6.08 31.58
CA ALA A 25 14.54 4.98 32.37
C ALA A 25 13.49 4.21 31.56
N LYS A 26 13.58 2.89 31.58
CA LYS A 26 12.64 1.97 30.94
C LYS A 26 11.79 1.27 32.00
N ASN A 27 10.49 1.11 31.75
CA ASN A 27 9.67 0.20 32.51
C ASN A 27 9.82 -1.26 32.02
N ASN A 28 9.02 -2.19 32.54
CA ASN A 28 9.07 -3.61 32.16
C ASN A 28 8.75 -3.86 30.68
N GLU A 29 8.06 -2.93 30.01
CA GLU A 29 7.72 -2.97 28.58
C GLU A 29 8.74 -2.15 27.75
N SER A 30 9.88 -1.82 28.29
CA SER A 30 10.90 -0.95 27.68
C SER A 30 10.41 0.46 27.30
N VAL A 31 9.26 0.89 27.81
CA VAL A 31 8.66 2.21 27.54
C VAL A 31 9.42 3.27 28.33
N THR A 32 9.87 4.32 27.64
CA THR A 32 10.59 5.45 28.25
C THR A 32 9.64 6.63 28.56
N PRO A 33 10.10 7.62 29.36
CA PRO A 33 9.34 8.86 29.56
C PRO A 33 8.97 9.58 28.25
N LEU A 34 9.84 9.49 27.23
CA LEU A 34 9.60 10.09 25.92
C LEU A 34 8.44 9.39 25.18
N HIS A 35 8.31 8.08 25.28
CA HIS A 35 7.18 7.35 24.71
C HIS A 35 5.85 7.80 25.35
N TYR A 36 5.80 7.92 26.68
CA TYR A 36 4.58 8.35 27.37
C TYR A 36 4.20 9.79 27.00
N SER A 37 5.16 10.71 27.02
CA SER A 37 4.88 12.11 26.65
C SER A 37 4.48 12.26 25.17
N ALA A 38 5.05 11.44 24.30
CA ALA A 38 4.66 11.41 22.88
C ALA A 38 3.24 10.86 22.70
N SER A 39 2.90 9.77 23.40
CA SER A 39 1.56 9.17 23.37
C SER A 39 0.46 10.11 23.89
N GLY A 40 0.78 10.98 24.83
CA GLY A 40 -0.16 11.98 25.37
C GLY A 40 -0.13 13.33 24.64
N GLY A 41 0.69 13.50 23.62
CA GLY A 41 0.83 14.76 22.89
C GLY A 41 1.46 15.90 23.71
N HIS A 42 2.18 15.57 24.78
CA HIS A 42 2.72 16.55 25.72
C HIS A 42 3.97 17.22 25.17
N ARG A 43 3.81 18.05 24.14
CA ARG A 43 4.88 18.68 23.37
C ARG A 43 5.95 19.35 24.25
N ALA A 44 5.56 20.08 25.30
CA ALA A 44 6.51 20.74 26.19
C ALA A 44 7.41 19.75 26.96
N ILE A 45 6.85 18.59 27.37
CA ILE A 45 7.61 17.53 28.05
C ILE A 45 8.51 16.82 27.04
N VAL A 46 8.03 16.57 25.83
CA VAL A 46 8.85 15.99 24.73
C VAL A 46 10.05 16.87 24.45
N ALA A 47 9.86 18.19 24.31
CA ALA A 47 10.94 19.15 24.10
C ALA A 47 11.97 19.13 25.27
N LEU A 48 11.48 19.12 26.51
CA LEU A 48 12.33 19.03 27.70
C LEU A 48 13.17 17.75 27.72
N LEU A 49 12.56 16.60 27.43
CA LEU A 49 13.24 15.31 27.46
C LEU A 49 14.31 15.21 26.35
N ILE A 50 13.99 15.68 25.14
CA ILE A 50 14.96 15.74 24.02
C ILE A 50 16.14 16.68 24.37
N ALA A 51 15.88 17.86 24.90
CA ALA A 51 16.91 18.80 25.34
C ALA A 51 17.81 18.21 26.44
N LYS A 52 17.35 17.20 27.17
CA LYS A 52 18.11 16.45 28.17
C LYS A 52 18.67 15.13 27.66
N GLY A 53 18.73 14.97 26.33
CA GLY A 53 19.38 13.86 25.67
C GLY A 53 18.54 12.59 25.54
N ALA A 54 17.21 12.65 25.74
CA ALA A 54 16.36 11.49 25.50
C ALA A 54 16.49 10.98 24.07
N ARG A 55 16.65 9.66 23.89
CA ARG A 55 16.83 9.03 22.57
C ARG A 55 15.49 9.02 21.80
N VAL A 56 15.46 9.78 20.71
CA VAL A 56 14.24 10.01 19.90
C VAL A 56 13.74 8.74 19.22
N ASN A 57 14.66 7.83 18.86
CA ASN A 57 14.37 6.59 18.13
C ASN A 57 14.39 5.34 19.02
N GLU A 58 14.35 5.50 20.35
CA GLU A 58 14.28 4.34 21.25
C GLU A 58 13.05 3.52 20.96
N LYS A 59 13.18 2.19 20.99
CA LYS A 59 12.08 1.24 20.78
C LYS A 59 11.63 0.64 22.10
N ASP A 60 10.31 0.53 22.30
CA ASP A 60 9.73 -0.25 23.39
C ASP A 60 9.69 -1.76 23.04
N ALA A 61 9.07 -2.59 23.88
CA ALA A 61 8.99 -4.04 23.69
C ALA A 61 8.26 -4.44 22.39
N ASP A 62 7.32 -3.63 21.95
CA ASP A 62 6.58 -3.84 20.68
C ASP A 62 7.32 -3.23 19.47
N GLY A 63 8.53 -2.72 19.67
CA GLY A 63 9.30 -2.02 18.63
C GLY A 63 8.76 -0.63 18.29
N LEU A 64 7.80 -0.10 19.03
CA LEU A 64 7.24 1.22 18.80
C LEU A 64 8.26 2.30 19.24
N THR A 65 8.47 3.31 18.39
CA THR A 65 9.23 4.52 18.74
C THR A 65 8.28 5.60 19.31
N PRO A 66 8.80 6.66 19.94
CA PRO A 66 7.98 7.81 20.33
C PRO A 66 7.16 8.40 19.17
N LEU A 67 7.69 8.37 17.94
CA LEU A 67 6.97 8.84 16.75
C LEU A 67 5.76 7.96 16.40
N HIS A 68 5.86 6.63 16.52
CA HIS A 68 4.70 5.73 16.37
C HIS A 68 3.59 6.09 17.37
N ARG A 69 3.97 6.37 18.61
CA ARG A 69 3.00 6.70 19.66
C ARG A 69 2.35 8.06 19.47
N ALA A 70 3.12 9.07 19.02
CA ALA A 70 2.58 10.38 18.66
C ALA A 70 1.64 10.31 17.44
N ALA A 71 2.02 9.52 16.42
CA ALA A 71 1.23 9.30 15.22
C ALA A 71 -0.12 8.65 15.53
N ARG A 72 -0.10 7.56 16.32
CA ARG A 72 -1.31 6.84 16.76
C ARG A 72 -2.26 7.71 17.57
N GLY A 73 -1.72 8.63 18.36
CA GLY A 73 -2.51 9.58 19.17
C GLY A 73 -2.98 10.82 18.41
N GLY A 74 -2.67 10.97 17.11
CA GLY A 74 -3.03 12.15 16.32
C GLY A 74 -2.28 13.43 16.71
N HIS A 75 -1.18 13.30 17.41
CA HIS A 75 -0.47 14.44 18.00
C HIS A 75 0.50 15.08 16.99
N ARG A 76 -0.06 15.77 15.98
CA ARG A 76 0.67 16.40 14.87
C ARG A 76 1.87 17.24 15.32
N ASP A 77 1.69 18.14 16.28
CA ASP A 77 2.76 19.04 16.75
C ASP A 77 3.88 18.32 17.49
N THR A 78 3.53 17.25 18.19
CA THR A 78 4.49 16.37 18.87
C THR A 78 5.25 15.51 17.84
N ALA A 79 4.56 14.99 16.85
CA ALA A 79 5.18 14.27 15.73
C ALA A 79 6.14 15.18 14.96
N ALA A 80 5.73 16.42 14.64
CA ALA A 80 6.61 17.40 13.98
C ALA A 80 7.86 17.70 14.79
N LEU A 81 7.72 17.87 16.12
CA LEU A 81 8.87 18.09 17.01
C LEU A 81 9.83 16.88 17.01
N LEU A 82 9.31 15.67 17.09
CA LEU A 82 10.11 14.45 17.03
C LEU A 82 10.85 14.33 15.70
N ILE A 83 10.17 14.56 14.57
CA ILE A 83 10.79 14.53 13.23
C ILE A 83 11.88 15.59 13.10
N GLY A 84 11.63 16.82 13.55
CA GLY A 84 12.62 17.90 13.56
C GLY A 84 13.85 17.61 14.43
N ASN A 85 13.77 16.64 15.34
CA ASN A 85 14.88 16.17 16.17
C ASN A 85 15.40 14.78 15.77
N GLY A 86 15.21 14.38 14.52
CA GLY A 86 15.82 13.17 13.95
C GLY A 86 15.04 11.89 14.21
N ALA A 87 13.72 11.96 14.43
CA ALA A 87 12.90 10.75 14.45
C ALA A 87 12.88 10.08 13.08
N GLU A 88 13.11 8.78 13.05
CA GLU A 88 13.04 7.94 11.86
C GLU A 88 11.57 7.79 11.41
N VAL A 89 11.20 8.55 10.36
CA VAL A 89 9.81 8.62 9.86
C VAL A 89 9.28 7.26 9.40
N ASN A 90 10.18 6.38 8.94
CA ASN A 90 9.87 5.05 8.41
C ASN A 90 10.36 3.91 9.32
N ALA A 91 10.60 4.17 10.59
CA ALA A 91 10.94 3.12 11.55
C ALA A 91 9.84 2.04 11.54
N LYS A 92 10.25 0.76 11.58
CA LYS A 92 9.31 -0.36 11.67
C LYS A 92 9.22 -0.87 13.10
N ASN A 93 7.99 -1.11 13.58
CA ASN A 93 7.74 -1.80 14.85
C ASN A 93 7.89 -3.33 14.68
N SER A 94 7.62 -4.12 15.72
CA SER A 94 7.71 -5.59 15.69
C SER A 94 6.71 -6.25 14.73
N ALA A 95 5.61 -5.58 14.39
CA ALA A 95 4.64 -6.02 13.37
C ALA A 95 5.01 -5.55 11.95
N GLY A 96 6.16 -4.88 11.78
CA GLY A 96 6.58 -4.31 10.50
C GLY A 96 5.91 -3.00 10.12
N LEU A 97 5.05 -2.42 10.98
CA LEU A 97 4.29 -1.21 10.71
C LEU A 97 5.13 0.05 10.96
N THR A 98 4.95 1.06 10.11
CA THR A 98 5.56 2.39 10.24
C THR A 98 4.66 3.34 11.06
N PRO A 99 5.17 4.50 11.52
CA PRO A 99 4.35 5.53 12.15
C PRO A 99 3.13 5.95 11.30
N LEU A 100 3.27 5.98 9.97
CA LEU A 100 2.18 6.38 9.07
C LEU A 100 1.00 5.40 9.12
N GLU A 101 1.26 4.10 9.27
CA GLU A 101 0.21 3.07 9.31
C GLU A 101 -0.57 3.05 10.64
N LEU A 102 0.01 3.62 11.68
CA LEU A 102 -0.65 3.78 12.97
C LEU A 102 -1.26 5.18 13.15
N ALA A 103 -1.00 6.10 12.20
CA ALA A 103 -1.39 7.50 12.31
C ALA A 103 -2.90 7.69 12.15
N ASP A 104 -3.44 8.63 12.91
CA ASP A 104 -4.70 9.23 12.55
C ASP A 104 -4.54 10.21 11.37
N GLU A 105 -5.66 10.71 10.85
CA GLU A 105 -5.69 11.61 9.68
C GLU A 105 -4.80 12.86 9.87
N ASN A 106 -4.78 13.45 11.09
CA ASN A 106 -4.05 14.70 11.38
C ASN A 106 -2.52 14.49 11.33
N ALA A 107 -2.05 13.36 11.85
CA ALA A 107 -0.63 13.00 11.84
C ALA A 107 -0.20 12.41 10.50
N ALA A 108 -1.09 11.71 9.79
CA ALA A 108 -0.78 11.04 8.52
C ALA A 108 -0.33 12.04 7.44
N GLU A 109 -1.00 13.18 7.30
CA GLU A 109 -0.62 14.23 6.35
C GLU A 109 0.82 14.74 6.61
N LEU A 110 1.14 15.01 7.89
CA LEU A 110 2.48 15.45 8.28
C LEU A 110 3.53 14.38 7.93
N LEU A 111 3.26 13.11 8.25
CA LEU A 111 4.19 12.02 7.98
C LEU A 111 4.44 11.85 6.48
N ARG A 112 3.40 11.89 5.64
CA ARG A 112 3.53 11.86 4.17
C ARG A 112 4.40 13.00 3.65
N LYS A 113 4.19 14.23 4.16
CA LYS A 113 4.99 15.41 3.82
C LYS A 113 6.48 15.24 4.14
N HIS A 114 6.80 14.45 5.17
CA HIS A 114 8.19 14.17 5.59
C HIS A 114 8.71 12.83 5.05
N GLY A 115 8.11 12.29 4.00
CA GLY A 115 8.55 11.05 3.35
C GLY A 115 8.14 9.78 4.09
N GLY A 116 7.11 9.85 4.91
CA GLY A 116 6.48 8.67 5.52
C GLY A 116 5.94 7.74 4.45
N LYS A 117 6.34 6.48 4.53
CA LYS A 117 5.88 5.39 3.65
C LYS A 117 5.03 4.44 4.48
N SER A 118 3.95 3.97 3.90
CA SER A 118 3.27 2.81 4.45
C SER A 118 4.18 1.59 4.28
N ALA A 119 4.44 0.84 5.34
CA ALA A 119 5.03 -0.49 5.22
C ALA A 119 3.91 -1.41 4.77
N VAL A 120 3.53 -1.32 3.49
CA VAL A 120 2.54 -2.21 2.93
C VAL A 120 2.96 -3.62 3.28
N LYS A 121 2.09 -4.36 3.98
CA LYS A 121 2.24 -5.79 4.14
C LYS A 121 2.10 -6.32 2.72
N LEU A 122 3.25 -6.54 2.07
CA LEU A 122 3.28 -7.04 0.71
C LEU A 122 2.62 -8.42 0.72
N GLY A 123 1.38 -8.48 0.24
CA GLY A 123 0.76 -9.69 -0.23
C GLY A 123 1.49 -10.20 -1.48
N ALA A 124 0.96 -11.17 -2.17
CA ALA A 124 1.44 -11.44 -3.51
C ALA A 124 1.11 -10.23 -4.41
N LEU A 125 1.98 -9.89 -5.36
CA LEU A 125 1.74 -8.78 -6.30
C LEU A 125 0.36 -8.88 -6.98
N SER A 126 -0.07 -10.12 -7.28
CA SER A 126 -1.39 -10.40 -7.87
C SER A 126 -2.55 -10.06 -6.92
N ASP A 127 -2.39 -10.26 -5.60
CA ASP A 127 -3.42 -9.92 -4.61
C ASP A 127 -3.52 -8.42 -4.41
N ASP A 128 -2.40 -7.71 -4.34
CA ASP A 128 -2.39 -6.26 -4.25
C ASP A 128 -2.98 -5.61 -5.52
N ALA A 129 -2.70 -6.19 -6.69
CA ALA A 129 -3.31 -5.78 -7.95
C ALA A 129 -4.83 -6.03 -7.98
N ALA A 130 -5.30 -7.15 -7.40
CA ALA A 130 -6.72 -7.47 -7.30
C ALA A 130 -7.48 -6.55 -6.33
N ASN A 131 -6.81 -6.10 -5.27
CA ASN A 131 -7.40 -5.29 -4.21
C ASN A 131 -7.32 -3.77 -4.49
N GLY A 132 -6.73 -3.36 -5.61
CA GLY A 132 -6.60 -1.95 -5.97
C GLY A 132 -5.51 -1.19 -5.21
N ASN A 133 -4.57 -1.90 -4.56
CA ASN A 133 -3.51 -1.29 -3.77
C ASN A 133 -2.33 -0.87 -4.64
N ILE A 134 -2.46 0.27 -5.32
CA ILE A 134 -1.45 0.77 -6.26
C ILE A 134 -0.09 1.06 -5.60
N GLU A 135 -0.09 1.46 -4.33
CA GLU A 135 1.15 1.72 -3.58
C GLU A 135 1.93 0.42 -3.34
N ALA A 136 1.23 -0.66 -2.96
CA ALA A 136 1.83 -1.98 -2.79
C ALA A 136 2.37 -2.51 -4.11
N VAL A 137 1.57 -2.45 -5.18
CA VAL A 137 1.99 -2.84 -6.52
C VAL A 137 3.27 -2.12 -6.93
N ASN A 138 3.34 -0.79 -6.74
CA ASN A 138 4.54 -0.03 -7.09
C ASN A 138 5.76 -0.42 -6.23
N GLN A 139 5.56 -0.73 -4.95
CA GLN A 139 6.65 -1.22 -4.08
C GLN A 139 7.18 -2.58 -4.53
N HIS A 140 6.29 -3.53 -4.87
CA HIS A 140 6.67 -4.82 -5.46
C HIS A 140 7.54 -4.64 -6.71
N LEU A 141 7.06 -3.83 -7.65
CA LEU A 141 7.76 -3.61 -8.91
C LEU A 141 9.11 -2.89 -8.71
N THR A 142 9.19 -1.98 -7.75
CA THR A 142 10.45 -1.30 -7.39
C THR A 142 11.43 -2.26 -6.72
N ALA A 143 10.94 -3.25 -5.96
CA ALA A 143 11.74 -4.29 -5.34
C ALA A 143 12.19 -5.38 -6.34
N GLY A 144 11.77 -5.30 -7.62
CA GLY A 144 12.14 -6.27 -8.65
C GLY A 144 11.28 -7.54 -8.66
N THR A 145 10.09 -7.50 -8.05
CA THR A 145 9.13 -8.62 -8.15
C THR A 145 8.74 -8.80 -9.62
N ASP A 146 8.66 -10.06 -10.04
CA ASP A 146 8.24 -10.42 -11.39
C ASP A 146 6.83 -9.87 -11.69
N VAL A 147 6.76 -9.00 -12.70
CA VAL A 147 5.53 -8.32 -13.12
C VAL A 147 4.46 -9.29 -13.63
N ASP A 148 4.87 -10.46 -14.13
CA ASP A 148 4.01 -11.51 -14.68
C ASP A 148 3.93 -12.74 -13.77
N GLY A 149 4.37 -12.63 -12.52
CA GLY A 149 4.28 -13.69 -11.51
C GLY A 149 2.84 -14.18 -11.34
N LYS A 150 2.62 -15.49 -11.56
CA LYS A 150 1.29 -16.11 -11.54
C LYS A 150 0.86 -16.50 -10.14
N ASP A 151 -0.43 -16.36 -9.84
CA ASP A 151 -1.06 -16.97 -8.67
C ASP A 151 -1.36 -18.47 -8.90
N ASP A 152 -1.95 -19.13 -7.89
CA ASP A 152 -2.28 -20.56 -7.93
C ASP A 152 -3.26 -20.98 -9.04
N LEU A 153 -3.95 -20.02 -9.67
CA LEU A 153 -4.86 -20.21 -10.81
C LEU A 153 -4.24 -19.76 -12.14
N GLY A 154 -2.94 -19.52 -12.17
CA GLY A 154 -2.23 -19.07 -13.36
C GLY A 154 -2.48 -17.59 -13.73
N ARG A 155 -3.12 -16.79 -12.86
CA ARG A 155 -3.50 -15.42 -13.13
C ARG A 155 -2.37 -14.46 -12.81
N THR A 156 -2.07 -13.56 -13.74
CA THR A 156 -1.07 -12.50 -13.54
C THR A 156 -1.63 -11.30 -12.78
N PRO A 157 -0.78 -10.43 -12.21
CA PRO A 157 -1.22 -9.17 -11.63
C PRO A 157 -2.04 -8.31 -12.59
N LEU A 158 -1.67 -8.28 -13.89
CA LEU A 158 -2.41 -7.57 -14.92
C LEU A 158 -3.81 -8.16 -15.14
N TYR A 159 -3.93 -9.49 -15.17
CA TYR A 159 -5.24 -10.15 -15.22
C TYR A 159 -6.10 -9.75 -14.01
N ARG A 160 -5.54 -9.80 -12.82
CA ARG A 160 -6.26 -9.46 -11.57
C ARG A 160 -6.71 -8.01 -11.54
N ALA A 161 -5.86 -7.08 -11.94
CA ALA A 161 -6.22 -5.66 -12.06
C ALA A 161 -7.31 -5.44 -13.12
N ALA A 162 -7.17 -6.08 -14.28
CA ALA A 162 -8.11 -5.96 -15.40
C ALA A 162 -9.49 -6.55 -15.07
N TYR A 163 -9.53 -7.70 -14.41
CA TYR A 163 -10.77 -8.35 -13.96
C TYR A 163 -11.53 -7.51 -12.92
N ASN A 164 -10.80 -6.84 -11.99
CA ASN A 164 -11.40 -6.06 -10.90
C ASN A 164 -11.59 -4.57 -11.23
N GLY A 165 -11.20 -4.10 -12.41
CA GLY A 165 -11.46 -2.73 -12.85
C GLY A 165 -10.45 -1.70 -12.34
N HIS A 166 -9.27 -2.11 -11.91
CA HIS A 166 -8.24 -1.20 -11.38
C HIS A 166 -7.38 -0.62 -12.50
N MET A 167 -7.93 0.38 -13.21
CA MET A 167 -7.31 1.00 -14.39
C MET A 167 -5.89 1.52 -14.12
N GLY A 168 -5.69 2.29 -13.03
CA GLY A 168 -4.37 2.84 -12.70
C GLY A 168 -3.31 1.76 -12.45
N ILE A 169 -3.71 0.60 -11.89
CA ILE A 169 -2.80 -0.54 -11.69
C ILE A 169 -2.53 -1.24 -13.02
N ALA A 170 -3.54 -1.41 -13.87
CA ALA A 170 -3.36 -2.00 -15.19
C ALA A 170 -2.38 -1.17 -16.03
N GLU A 171 -2.51 0.15 -16.05
CA GLU A 171 -1.57 1.06 -16.73
C GLU A 171 -0.16 0.96 -16.14
N LEU A 172 -0.04 0.94 -14.81
CA LEU A 172 1.26 0.81 -14.14
C LEU A 172 1.94 -0.50 -14.53
N LEU A 173 1.25 -1.64 -14.47
CA LEU A 173 1.78 -2.95 -14.83
C LEU A 173 2.20 -2.99 -16.31
N ILE A 174 1.36 -2.50 -17.22
CA ILE A 174 1.68 -2.40 -18.65
C ILE A 174 2.90 -1.51 -18.87
N SER A 175 3.04 -0.39 -18.19
CA SER A 175 4.21 0.50 -18.30
C SER A 175 5.50 -0.15 -17.79
N ARG A 176 5.38 -1.16 -16.92
CA ARG A 176 6.50 -1.95 -16.39
C ARG A 176 6.76 -3.24 -17.18
N GLY A 177 6.11 -3.39 -18.34
CA GLY A 177 6.35 -4.47 -19.29
C GLY A 177 5.52 -5.73 -19.06
N ALA A 178 4.40 -5.65 -18.34
CA ALA A 178 3.50 -6.80 -18.17
C ALA A 178 3.03 -7.34 -19.54
N GLU A 179 3.08 -8.65 -19.71
CA GLU A 179 2.62 -9.34 -20.90
C GLU A 179 1.09 -9.37 -20.98
N LEU A 180 0.53 -8.94 -22.13
CA LEU A 180 -0.92 -8.80 -22.34
C LEU A 180 -1.61 -10.11 -22.71
N SER A 181 -0.83 -11.14 -23.10
CA SER A 181 -1.30 -12.41 -23.66
C SER A 181 -1.19 -13.59 -22.70
N VAL A 182 -0.70 -13.38 -21.48
CA VAL A 182 -0.59 -14.46 -20.50
C VAL A 182 -1.98 -15.00 -20.19
N ARG A 183 -2.09 -16.33 -20.19
CA ARG A 183 -3.35 -17.06 -19.98
C ARG A 183 -3.36 -17.68 -18.58
N ASP A 184 -4.52 -17.64 -17.94
CA ASP A 184 -4.79 -18.42 -16.73
C ASP A 184 -5.09 -19.90 -17.06
N GLU A 185 -5.45 -20.69 -16.06
CA GLU A 185 -5.76 -22.13 -16.24
C GLU A 185 -6.98 -22.38 -17.16
N ASN A 186 -7.89 -21.40 -17.30
CA ASN A 186 -9.02 -21.47 -18.21
C ASN A 186 -8.72 -20.90 -19.62
N GLY A 187 -7.46 -20.51 -19.86
CA GLY A 187 -7.07 -19.86 -21.11
C GLY A 187 -7.43 -18.38 -21.21
N TRP A 188 -7.91 -17.77 -20.12
CA TRP A 188 -8.31 -16.36 -20.11
C TRP A 188 -7.12 -15.44 -20.08
N THR A 189 -7.15 -14.43 -20.96
CA THR A 189 -6.22 -13.30 -20.93
C THR A 189 -6.78 -12.13 -20.10
N PRO A 190 -5.99 -11.10 -19.74
CA PRO A 190 -6.50 -9.88 -19.12
C PRO A 190 -7.70 -9.25 -19.88
N LEU A 191 -7.67 -9.35 -21.23
CA LEU A 191 -8.76 -8.83 -22.09
C LEU A 191 -10.07 -9.61 -21.90
N HIS A 192 -10.04 -10.94 -21.74
CA HIS A 192 -11.20 -11.74 -21.39
C HIS A 192 -11.80 -11.28 -20.07
N GLY A 193 -10.96 -11.12 -19.03
CA GLY A 193 -11.40 -10.69 -17.71
C GLY A 193 -12.06 -9.30 -17.73
N ALA A 194 -11.43 -8.34 -18.38
CA ALA A 194 -11.97 -6.98 -18.51
C ALA A 194 -13.28 -6.95 -19.29
N ALA A 195 -13.36 -7.69 -20.40
CA ALA A 195 -14.57 -7.80 -21.23
C ALA A 195 -15.73 -8.45 -20.47
N TYR A 196 -15.48 -9.56 -19.78
CA TYR A 196 -16.47 -10.24 -18.94
C TYR A 196 -17.04 -9.34 -17.84
N ARG A 197 -16.17 -8.60 -17.16
CA ARG A 197 -16.56 -7.73 -16.03
C ARG A 197 -17.14 -6.38 -16.46
N GLY A 198 -16.93 -5.97 -17.70
CA GLY A 198 -17.49 -4.73 -18.21
C GLY A 198 -16.60 -3.49 -18.06
N HIS A 199 -15.31 -3.67 -17.92
CA HIS A 199 -14.35 -2.56 -17.69
C HIS A 199 -13.91 -1.94 -19.02
N HIS A 200 -14.75 -1.07 -19.58
CA HIS A 200 -14.58 -0.46 -20.90
C HIS A 200 -13.22 0.22 -21.09
N GLU A 201 -12.79 1.02 -20.12
CA GLU A 201 -11.52 1.76 -20.18
C GLU A 201 -10.30 0.82 -20.25
N ILE A 202 -10.35 -0.26 -19.46
CA ILE A 202 -9.28 -1.28 -19.47
C ILE A 202 -9.28 -2.05 -20.81
N VAL A 203 -10.45 -2.42 -21.31
CA VAL A 203 -10.58 -3.05 -22.64
C VAL A 203 -9.97 -2.15 -23.71
N ALA A 204 -10.30 -0.85 -23.70
CA ALA A 204 -9.74 0.12 -24.64
C ALA A 204 -8.21 0.24 -24.53
N ALA A 205 -7.69 0.31 -23.30
CA ALA A 205 -6.26 0.40 -23.05
C ALA A 205 -5.51 -0.86 -23.51
N LEU A 206 -6.03 -2.06 -23.22
CA LEU A 206 -5.42 -3.32 -23.65
C LEU A 206 -5.39 -3.43 -25.19
N ILE A 207 -6.49 -3.07 -25.86
CA ILE A 207 -6.55 -3.04 -27.34
C ILE A 207 -5.54 -2.03 -27.91
N ALA A 208 -5.46 -0.82 -27.35
CA ALA A 208 -4.51 0.21 -27.76
C ALA A 208 -3.05 -0.25 -27.63
N LYS A 209 -2.78 -1.13 -26.67
CA LYS A 209 -1.48 -1.77 -26.46
C LYS A 209 -1.30 -3.07 -27.26
N LYS A 210 -2.20 -3.35 -28.21
CA LYS A 210 -2.17 -4.50 -29.12
C LYS A 210 -2.37 -5.86 -28.44
N ALA A 211 -3.17 -5.92 -27.37
CA ALA A 211 -3.64 -7.19 -26.85
C ALA A 211 -4.38 -7.99 -27.95
N GLU A 212 -4.20 -9.31 -27.94
CA GLU A 212 -4.84 -10.22 -28.90
C GLU A 212 -6.37 -10.22 -28.73
N VAL A 213 -7.07 -9.52 -29.63
CA VAL A 213 -8.52 -9.31 -29.53
C VAL A 213 -9.31 -10.61 -29.73
N ASN A 214 -8.75 -11.56 -30.46
CA ASN A 214 -9.34 -12.85 -30.79
C ASN A 214 -8.68 -14.03 -30.06
N ALA A 215 -8.02 -13.76 -28.92
CA ALA A 215 -7.50 -14.84 -28.10
C ALA A 215 -8.62 -15.82 -27.74
N LYS A 216 -8.40 -17.12 -27.87
CA LYS A 216 -9.36 -18.17 -27.54
C LYS A 216 -9.04 -18.73 -26.15
N ASP A 217 -10.03 -18.92 -25.32
CA ASP A 217 -9.92 -19.66 -24.08
C ASP A 217 -9.96 -21.18 -24.33
N VAL A 218 -10.04 -22.00 -23.28
CA VAL A 218 -10.03 -23.47 -23.39
C VAL A 218 -11.28 -24.01 -24.12
N ASP A 219 -12.39 -23.28 -24.11
CA ASP A 219 -13.64 -23.64 -24.79
C ASP A 219 -13.70 -23.07 -26.22
N GLY A 220 -12.72 -22.30 -26.61
CA GLY A 220 -12.62 -21.60 -27.89
C GLY A 220 -13.37 -20.29 -27.95
N ASP A 221 -13.87 -19.81 -26.79
CA ASP A 221 -14.55 -18.52 -26.66
C ASP A 221 -13.53 -17.37 -26.64
N THR A 222 -13.91 -16.23 -27.25
CA THR A 222 -13.09 -15.03 -27.35
C THR A 222 -13.56 -13.96 -26.34
N PRO A 223 -12.80 -12.88 -26.11
CA PRO A 223 -13.28 -11.74 -25.30
C PRO A 223 -14.64 -11.20 -25.74
N LEU A 224 -14.96 -11.29 -27.04
CA LEU A 224 -16.27 -10.89 -27.57
C LEU A 224 -17.41 -11.81 -27.13
N ASP A 225 -17.15 -13.11 -26.97
CA ASP A 225 -18.14 -14.06 -26.46
C ASP A 225 -18.49 -13.77 -25.01
N TRP A 226 -17.51 -13.35 -24.23
CA TRP A 226 -17.69 -12.97 -22.83
C TRP A 226 -18.32 -11.59 -22.62
N ALA A 227 -18.35 -10.73 -23.66
CA ALA A 227 -19.02 -9.43 -23.63
C ALA A 227 -20.54 -9.49 -23.92
N LYS A 228 -21.22 -10.64 -23.75
CA LYS A 228 -22.61 -10.90 -24.15
C LYS A 228 -23.65 -9.83 -23.73
N ASN A 229 -23.51 -9.29 -22.52
CA ASN A 229 -24.43 -8.30 -21.96
C ASN A 229 -23.79 -6.92 -21.82
N LYS A 230 -22.81 -6.61 -22.66
CA LYS A 230 -22.02 -5.37 -22.61
C LYS A 230 -21.86 -4.77 -24.00
N PRO A 231 -22.93 -4.12 -24.51
CA PRO A 231 -22.99 -3.68 -25.91
C PRO A 231 -21.85 -2.73 -26.30
N GLU A 232 -21.43 -1.84 -25.39
CA GLU A 232 -20.33 -0.89 -25.64
C GLU A 232 -19.00 -1.60 -25.82
N ILE A 233 -18.72 -2.59 -24.98
CA ILE A 233 -17.50 -3.41 -25.08
C ILE A 233 -17.55 -4.29 -26.34
N ALA A 234 -18.69 -4.91 -26.62
CA ALA A 234 -18.87 -5.71 -27.82
C ALA A 234 -18.64 -4.85 -29.10
N ALA A 235 -19.16 -3.62 -29.11
CA ALA A 235 -18.94 -2.69 -30.22
C ALA A 235 -17.47 -2.29 -30.33
N LEU A 236 -16.79 -2.03 -29.20
CA LEU A 236 -15.37 -1.70 -29.19
C LEU A 236 -14.50 -2.86 -29.71
N LEU A 237 -14.76 -4.09 -29.23
CA LEU A 237 -14.07 -5.29 -29.71
C LEU A 237 -14.31 -5.50 -31.20
N ARG A 238 -15.57 -5.42 -31.69
CA ARG A 238 -15.91 -5.52 -33.11
C ARG A 238 -15.18 -4.49 -33.97
N LYS A 239 -15.15 -3.22 -33.53
CA LYS A 239 -14.44 -2.13 -34.22
C LYS A 239 -12.95 -2.44 -34.40
N ASN A 240 -12.37 -3.22 -33.49
CA ASN A 240 -10.96 -3.61 -33.52
C ASN A 240 -10.73 -5.04 -34.04
N GLY A 241 -11.65 -5.58 -34.83
CA GLY A 241 -11.51 -6.88 -35.49
C GLY A 241 -11.88 -8.08 -34.62
N GLY A 242 -12.56 -7.84 -33.49
CA GLY A 242 -13.06 -8.91 -32.62
C GLY A 242 -14.09 -9.77 -33.32
N LYS A 243 -13.88 -11.07 -33.29
CA LYS A 243 -14.78 -12.13 -33.80
C LYS A 243 -15.16 -13.04 -32.64
N ARG A 244 -16.30 -13.71 -32.73
CA ARG A 244 -16.65 -14.78 -31.80
C ARG A 244 -15.91 -16.07 -32.15
N GLY A 245 -15.75 -16.97 -31.17
CA GLY A 245 -15.08 -18.23 -31.38
C GLY A 245 -15.70 -19.05 -32.50
N GLU A 246 -17.04 -19.09 -32.60
CA GLU A 246 -17.77 -19.75 -33.68
C GLU A 246 -17.49 -19.14 -35.06
N GLU A 247 -17.34 -17.80 -35.14
CA GLU A 247 -17.03 -17.10 -36.40
C GLU A 247 -15.60 -17.41 -36.88
N LEU A 248 -14.65 -17.50 -35.92
CA LEU A 248 -13.27 -17.88 -36.22
C LEU A 248 -13.19 -19.33 -36.71
N LYS A 249 -13.92 -20.24 -36.03
CA LYS A 249 -13.99 -21.65 -36.42
C LYS A 249 -14.59 -21.82 -37.83
N ALA A 250 -15.62 -21.04 -38.16
CA ALA A 250 -16.22 -21.06 -39.49
C ALA A 250 -15.29 -20.51 -40.60
N ALA A 251 -14.35 -19.60 -40.23
CA ALA A 251 -13.34 -19.04 -41.13
C ALA A 251 -12.10 -19.93 -41.29
N GLY A 252 -11.98 -21.01 -40.53
CA GLY A 252 -10.82 -21.91 -40.56
C GLY A 252 -9.62 -21.38 -39.78
N GLU A 253 -9.87 -20.45 -38.86
CA GLU A 253 -8.88 -19.78 -38.02
C GLU A 253 -8.81 -20.42 -36.60
#